data_732df2952c0cac6ae07ffc9053898aa1
#
_entry.id   732df2952c0cac6ae07ffc9053898aa1
#
_cell.length_a   1.000
_cell.length_b   1.000
_cell.length_c   1.000
_cell.angle_alpha   90.00
_cell.angle_beta   90.00
_cell.angle_gamma   90.00
#
_symmetry.space_group_name_H-M   'P 1'
#
loop_
_entity.id
_entity.type
_entity.pdbx_description
1 polymer ?
#
loop_
_entity_poly.entity_id
_entity_poly.type
_entity_poly.pdbx_seq_one_letter_code
_entity_poly.pdbx_strand_id
1 'polypeptide(L)'
;HRLAAFYFASSVSAVAAYSGASAVPEAVTDDPHSAQGMGYARSKWVTEKLCQIASETTPVRAVVLRVGQMVGSTVDGRWNEVRQGPLPSRPARAFTDAHAFARRPRRCRS
;
A
#
# COMPACT_ATOMS: atom_id res chain seq x y z
N HIS A 1 -25.64 1.01 14.54
CA HIS A 1 -24.57 1.90 14.06
C HIS A 1 -23.68 1.14 13.07
N ARG A 2 -23.68 1.54 11.79
CA ARG A 2 -22.67 1.08 10.84
C ARG A 2 -21.37 1.76 11.21
N LEU A 3 -20.38 0.98 11.68
CA LEU A 3 -19.03 1.49 11.88
C LEU A 3 -18.45 1.88 10.52
N ALA A 4 -18.06 3.13 10.36
CA ALA A 4 -17.40 3.60 9.15
C ALA A 4 -16.02 2.91 9.02
N ALA A 5 -15.67 2.48 7.83
CA ALA A 5 -14.33 1.98 7.55
C ALA A 5 -13.42 3.14 7.18
N PHE A 6 -12.19 3.11 7.69
CA PHE A 6 -11.12 4.04 7.33
C PHE A 6 -10.23 3.40 6.25
N TYR A 7 -10.08 4.07 5.13
CA TYR A 7 -9.23 3.62 4.03
C TYR A 7 -7.99 4.48 3.92
N PHE A 8 -6.82 3.85 4.04
CA PHE A 8 -5.53 4.54 3.92
C PHE A 8 -4.87 4.19 2.59
N ALA A 9 -4.64 5.20 1.74
CA ALA A 9 -3.87 5.06 0.51
C ALA A 9 -2.36 5.02 0.84
N SER A 10 -1.83 3.82 0.96
CA SER A 10 -0.41 3.56 1.13
C SER A 10 0.30 3.43 -0.23
N SER A 11 1.48 2.90 -0.26
CA SER A 11 2.30 2.70 -1.45
C SER A 11 3.02 1.36 -1.38
N VAL A 12 3.28 0.77 -2.53
CA VAL A 12 4.17 -0.42 -2.62
C VAL A 12 5.57 -0.13 -2.10
N SER A 13 6.01 1.14 -2.06
CA SER A 13 7.29 1.54 -1.48
C SER A 13 7.40 1.24 0.02
N ALA A 14 6.28 1.12 0.73
CA ALA A 14 6.26 0.73 2.14
C ALA A 14 6.80 -0.70 2.38
N VAL A 15 6.87 -1.52 1.35
CA VAL A 15 7.33 -2.91 1.39
C VAL A 15 8.31 -3.26 0.27
N ALA A 16 8.81 -2.27 -0.46
CA ALA A 16 9.67 -2.49 -1.63
C ALA A 16 11.06 -3.07 -1.30
N ALA A 17 11.49 -2.99 -0.03
CA ALA A 17 12.71 -3.59 0.48
C ALA A 17 12.46 -4.88 1.27
N TYR A 18 11.26 -5.47 1.15
CA TYR A 18 10.94 -6.74 1.80
C TYR A 18 11.86 -7.86 1.32
N SER A 19 12.55 -8.52 2.26
CA SER A 19 13.57 -9.54 2.00
C SER A 19 13.11 -10.97 2.32
N GLY A 20 11.81 -11.19 2.48
CA GLY A 20 11.26 -12.53 2.73
C GLY A 20 11.42 -13.47 1.53
N ALA A 21 11.43 -14.77 1.80
CA ALA A 21 11.63 -15.83 0.80
C ALA A 21 10.45 -16.02 -0.18
N SER A 22 9.34 -15.35 0.06
CA SER A 22 8.10 -15.44 -0.74
C SER A 22 7.62 -14.05 -1.18
N ALA A 23 6.50 -14.02 -1.90
CA ALA A 23 5.83 -12.76 -2.23
C ALA A 23 5.54 -11.92 -0.97
N VAL A 24 5.51 -10.61 -1.15
CA VAL A 24 5.14 -9.69 -0.07
C VAL A 24 3.77 -10.05 0.48
N PRO A 25 3.62 -10.29 1.79
CA PRO A 25 2.34 -10.67 2.36
C PRO A 25 1.31 -9.53 2.28
N GLU A 26 0.05 -9.88 2.10
CA GLU A 26 -1.08 -8.96 2.23
C GLU A 26 -1.37 -8.64 3.71
N ALA A 27 -0.31 -8.23 4.42
CA ALA A 27 -0.33 -7.88 5.82
C ALA A 27 0.64 -6.73 6.08
N VAL A 28 0.45 -6.00 7.17
CA VAL A 28 1.44 -5.00 7.60
C VAL A 28 2.66 -5.76 8.11
N THR A 29 3.84 -5.44 7.57
CA THR A 29 5.10 -6.05 8.00
C THR A 29 5.54 -5.46 9.34
N ASP A 30 6.10 -6.32 10.21
CA ASP A 30 6.62 -5.87 11.51
C ASP A 30 8.03 -5.28 11.38
N ASP A 31 8.74 -5.61 10.31
CA ASP A 31 10.08 -5.11 10.05
C ASP A 31 10.06 -3.74 9.36
N PRO A 32 10.56 -2.67 10.01
CA PRO A 32 10.65 -1.33 9.42
C PRO A 32 11.61 -1.27 8.22
N HIS A 33 12.55 -2.21 8.11
CA HIS A 33 13.47 -2.29 6.97
C HIS A 33 12.80 -2.80 5.70
N SER A 34 11.56 -3.30 5.77
CA SER A 34 10.75 -3.61 4.59
C SER A 34 10.46 -2.37 3.74
N ALA A 35 10.43 -1.19 4.35
CA ALA A 35 10.26 0.07 3.63
C ALA A 35 11.52 0.45 2.87
N GLN A 36 11.34 1.02 1.68
CA GLN A 36 12.44 1.63 0.93
C GLN A 36 13.15 2.69 1.76
N GLY A 37 14.47 2.88 1.57
CA GLY A 37 15.33 3.74 2.38
C GLY A 37 15.03 5.25 2.33
N MET A 38 13.89 5.66 1.80
CA MET A 38 13.46 7.06 1.69
C MET A 38 12.38 7.42 2.71
N GLY A 39 12.34 8.69 3.13
CA GLY A 39 11.38 9.19 4.13
C GLY A 39 9.92 8.94 3.76
N TYR A 40 9.56 9.09 2.48
CA TYR A 40 8.22 8.80 2.00
C TYR A 40 7.79 7.34 2.26
N ALA A 41 8.63 6.38 1.90
CA ALA A 41 8.35 4.95 2.10
C ALA A 41 8.20 4.62 3.59
N ARG A 42 9.10 5.15 4.42
CA ARG A 42 9.06 4.97 5.87
C ARG A 42 7.81 5.58 6.50
N SER A 43 7.39 6.78 6.07
CA SER A 43 6.16 7.39 6.56
C SER A 43 4.92 6.55 6.21
N LYS A 44 4.87 5.95 5.02
CA LYS A 44 3.80 5.03 4.63
C LYS A 44 3.78 3.79 5.51
N TRP A 45 4.93 3.16 5.74
CA TRP A 45 5.03 1.99 6.63
C TRP A 45 4.57 2.31 8.06
N VAL A 46 5.01 3.44 8.64
CA VAL A 46 4.56 3.88 9.98
C VAL A 46 3.05 4.03 10.03
N THR A 47 2.45 4.66 9.02
CA THR A 47 0.99 4.84 8.98
C THR A 47 0.25 3.51 8.81
N GLU A 48 0.80 2.55 8.07
CA GLU A 48 0.24 1.19 8.01
C GLU A 48 0.23 0.53 9.40
N LYS A 49 1.32 0.68 10.18
CA LYS A 49 1.37 0.18 11.57
C LYS A 49 0.34 0.86 12.46
N LEU A 50 0.14 2.17 12.33
CA LEU A 50 -0.91 2.88 13.08
C LEU A 50 -2.31 2.38 12.70
N CYS A 51 -2.58 2.13 11.43
CA CYS A 51 -3.83 1.53 10.96
C CYS A 51 -4.06 0.13 11.56
N GLN A 52 -2.99 -0.68 11.64
CA GLN A 52 -3.05 -2.01 12.24
C GLN A 52 -3.39 -1.90 13.73
N ILE A 53 -2.65 -1.07 14.50
CA ILE A 53 -2.87 -0.86 15.93
C ILE A 53 -4.29 -0.34 16.18
N ALA A 54 -4.74 0.64 15.41
CA ALA A 54 -6.10 1.17 15.54
C ALA A 54 -7.17 0.09 15.33
N SER A 55 -6.99 -0.81 14.36
CA SER A 55 -7.93 -1.91 14.11
C SER A 55 -7.87 -3.01 15.17
N GLU A 56 -6.78 -3.12 15.92
CA GLU A 56 -6.59 -4.11 17.00
C GLU A 56 -7.10 -3.60 18.33
N THR A 57 -6.98 -2.29 18.59
CA THR A 57 -7.27 -1.68 19.91
C THR A 57 -8.58 -0.92 19.94
N THR A 58 -9.19 -0.65 18.80
CA THR A 58 -10.44 0.12 18.71
C THR A 58 -11.46 -0.56 17.79
N PRO A 59 -12.74 -0.17 17.82
CA PRO A 59 -13.74 -0.67 16.87
C PRO A 59 -13.55 -0.19 15.44
N VAL A 60 -12.56 0.65 15.16
CA VAL A 60 -12.28 1.18 13.83
C VAL A 60 -11.79 0.07 12.91
N ARG A 61 -12.43 -0.07 11.76
CA ARG A 61 -11.96 -0.93 10.67
C ARG A 61 -11.06 -0.12 9.75
N ALA A 62 -9.75 -0.25 9.90
CA ALA A 62 -8.80 0.35 8.95
C ALA A 62 -8.46 -0.65 7.83
N VAL A 63 -8.44 -0.13 6.60
CA VAL A 63 -8.07 -0.86 5.38
C VAL A 63 -6.90 -0.12 4.74
N VAL A 64 -5.81 -0.83 4.51
CA VAL A 64 -4.61 -0.29 3.84
C VAL A 64 -4.64 -0.68 2.37
N LEU A 65 -4.51 0.30 1.48
CA LEU A 65 -4.43 0.14 0.03
C LEU A 65 -3.03 0.52 -0.43
N ARG A 66 -2.18 -0.47 -0.75
CA ARG A 66 -0.85 -0.20 -1.32
C ARG A 66 -0.99 0.06 -2.80
N VAL A 67 -0.95 1.34 -3.17
CA VAL A 67 -1.04 1.78 -4.56
C VAL A 67 0.32 1.54 -5.23
N GLY A 68 0.31 0.85 -6.36
CA GLY A 68 1.47 0.63 -7.21
C GLY A 68 1.85 1.87 -8.01
N GLN A 69 2.70 1.69 -9.01
CA GLN A 69 3.10 2.74 -9.92
C GLN A 69 1.89 3.21 -10.74
N MET A 70 1.50 4.46 -10.55
CA MET A 70 0.55 5.10 -11.46
C MET A 70 1.26 5.42 -12.77
N VAL A 71 0.74 4.93 -13.87
CA VAL A 71 1.26 5.13 -15.22
C VAL A 71 0.25 5.94 -16.03
N GLY A 72 0.71 6.59 -17.10
CA GLY A 72 0.00 7.57 -17.89
C GLY A 72 -1.49 7.37 -18.15
N SER A 73 -2.09 8.35 -18.74
CA SER A 73 -3.51 8.36 -19.11
C SER A 73 -3.86 7.16 -20.00
N THR A 74 -4.95 6.46 -19.67
CA THR A 74 -5.47 5.35 -20.49
C THR A 74 -6.13 5.84 -21.79
N VAL A 75 -6.42 7.15 -21.90
CA VAL A 75 -7.10 7.75 -23.05
C VAL A 75 -6.11 8.20 -24.10
N ASP A 76 -5.04 8.88 -23.70
CA ASP A 76 -4.07 9.53 -24.63
C ASP A 76 -2.62 9.12 -24.38
N GLY A 77 -2.35 8.24 -23.40
CA GLY A 77 -1.02 7.75 -23.06
C GLY A 77 -0.10 8.80 -22.44
N ARG A 78 -0.59 10.00 -22.13
CA ARG A 78 0.23 11.06 -21.56
C ARG A 78 0.71 10.71 -20.18
N TRP A 79 1.99 10.94 -19.95
CA TRP A 79 2.69 10.71 -18.69
C TRP A 79 3.39 11.98 -18.21
N ASN A 80 3.50 12.15 -16.91
CA ASN A 80 4.25 13.26 -16.35
C ASN A 80 5.76 12.95 -16.39
N GLU A 81 6.44 13.42 -17.45
CA GLU A 81 7.86 13.19 -17.70
C GLU A 81 8.78 13.85 -16.65
N VAL A 82 8.28 14.84 -15.91
CA VAL A 82 9.09 15.63 -14.97
C VAL A 82 9.42 14.87 -13.69
N ARG A 83 8.64 13.84 -13.34
CA ARG A 83 8.79 13.15 -12.06
C ARG A 83 9.55 11.82 -12.10
N GLN A 84 9.80 11.28 -13.27
CA GLN A 84 10.49 9.99 -13.40
C GLN A 84 11.32 10.03 -14.69
N GLY A 85 12.62 9.77 -14.59
CA GLY A 85 13.54 9.80 -15.71
C GLY A 85 13.07 9.08 -16.99
N PRO A 86 13.88 9.02 -18.06
CA PRO A 86 13.44 8.64 -19.39
C PRO A 86 12.71 7.29 -19.39
N LEU A 87 11.48 7.28 -19.90
CA LEU A 87 10.64 6.10 -20.08
C LEU A 87 11.33 5.08 -21.00
N PRO A 88 11.31 3.79 -20.65
CA PRO A 88 11.60 2.76 -21.65
C PRO A 88 10.55 2.82 -22.77
N SER A 89 10.98 2.71 -24.00
CA SER A 89 10.23 2.90 -25.25
C SER A 89 9.16 1.82 -25.55
N ARG A 90 8.46 1.33 -24.54
CA ARG A 90 7.33 0.40 -24.71
C ARG A 90 6.04 1.07 -24.24
N PRO A 91 4.93 0.94 -24.99
CA PRO A 91 3.62 1.43 -24.51
C PRO A 91 3.27 0.74 -23.20
N ALA A 92 3.23 1.52 -22.13
CA ALA A 92 2.85 1.05 -20.82
C ALA A 92 1.39 0.62 -20.87
N ARG A 93 1.11 -0.69 -20.77
CA ARG A 93 -0.20 -1.15 -20.34
C ARG A 93 -0.38 -0.64 -18.91
N ALA A 94 -1.49 0.03 -18.66
CA ALA A 94 -1.83 0.51 -17.34
C ALA A 94 -1.87 -0.66 -16.35
N PHE A 95 -0.89 -0.70 -15.46
CA PHE A 95 -0.80 -1.70 -14.42
C PHE A 95 -1.31 -1.04 -13.14
N THR A 96 -2.59 -1.13 -12.91
CA THR A 96 -3.22 -0.74 -11.65
C THR A 96 -3.37 -1.97 -10.76
N ASP A 97 -2.27 -2.44 -10.21
CA ASP A 97 -2.33 -3.38 -9.11
C ASP A 97 -2.51 -2.61 -7.80
N ALA A 98 -3.75 -2.35 -7.44
CA ALA A 98 -4.10 -1.92 -6.11
C ALA A 98 -4.25 -3.18 -5.24
N HIS A 99 -3.24 -3.49 -4.44
CA HIS A 99 -3.37 -4.53 -3.42
C HIS A 99 -4.14 -3.97 -2.23
N ALA A 100 -5.36 -4.44 -2.05
CA ALA A 100 -6.20 -4.12 -0.90
C ALA A 100 -6.06 -5.24 0.14
N PHE A 101 -5.68 -4.86 1.34
CA PHE A 101 -5.62 -5.77 2.47
C PHE A 101 -6.60 -5.30 3.55
N ALA A 102 -7.55 -6.18 3.90
CA ALA A 102 -8.50 -5.97 4.98
C ALA A 102 -8.39 -7.11 5.99
N ARG A 103 -8.05 -6.80 7.24
CA ARG A 103 -8.15 -7.80 8.31
C ARG A 103 -9.62 -8.15 8.55
N ARG A 104 -9.96 -9.45 8.52
CA ARG A 104 -11.25 -9.93 9.01
C ARG A 104 -11.30 -9.73 10.53
N PRO A 105 -12.41 -9.22 11.09
CA PRO A 105 -12.56 -9.15 12.54
C PRO A 105 -12.49 -10.57 13.10
N ARG A 106 -11.67 -10.78 14.12
CA ARG A 106 -11.71 -12.02 14.91
C ARG A 106 -13.13 -12.12 15.49
N ARG A 107 -13.86 -13.18 15.18
CA ARG A 107 -15.08 -13.50 15.89
C ARG A 107 -14.68 -13.74 17.34
N CYS A 108 -15.18 -12.90 18.27
CA CYS A 108 -15.20 -13.26 19.67
C CYS A 108 -16.00 -14.56 19.77
N ARG A 109 -15.36 -15.66 20.15
CA ARG A 109 -16.08 -16.83 20.66
C ARG A 109 -16.58 -16.45 22.05
N SER A 110 -17.88 -16.36 22.16
CA SER A 110 -18.59 -16.41 23.43
C SER A 110 -18.41 -17.76 24.10
#